data_a13b92cfbca483ee3b626ecf43c54e9b
#
_entry.id   a13b92cfbca483ee3b626ecf43c54e9b
#
_cell.length_a   1.000
_cell.length_b   1.000
_cell.length_c   1.000
_cell.angle_alpha   90.00
_cell.angle_beta   90.00
_cell.angle_gamma   90.00
#
_symmetry.space_group_name_H-M   'P 1'
#
loop_
_entity.id
_entity.type
_entity.pdbx_description
1 polymer ?
#
loop_
_entity_poly.entity_id
_entity_poly.type
_entity_poly.pdbx_seq_one_letter_code
_entity_poly.pdbx_strand_id
1 'polypeptide(L)'
;MTLIQRLTLGVLVILNLNSAAIAQDSDNSLVQALSSGANSLNNFVFASVDLFGFEVKWIVGFLALPMILLTFYFGFINMRSFKRAFSILKGDYRDDKAPGEVTQFQALSTALSGTVGLGNIASVAAAISVGGPGAIFWMIIIGFAAMSLKFAECTLGVKYRVINEDGSVSGGPMYYLERGLKARGWGKLGKTLAWSYALLAIPSLTQIAQTNQSYEALVTITGIDSLTSQLGFGIFVALLTAVVIVGGLTSIAKVTSKLVPTMAFIYLTAALTIIIMHASAVPAAFATIFTEAFTPQAGVGGMLGVIVIAMQRAVYSTEAGLGSATMAHSPAKTGERVSEGIVALMEPFIDTIVICTIAALVIVISGAYIGG
;
A
#
# COMPACT_ATOMS: atom_id res chain seq x y z
N MET A 1 12.09 -21.10 -21.33
CA MET A 1 12.34 -19.82 -20.65
C MET A 1 12.55 -18.74 -21.70
N THR A 2 11.61 -17.84 -21.84
CA THR A 2 11.70 -16.73 -22.82
C THR A 2 12.82 -15.76 -22.43
N LEU A 3 13.33 -14.98 -23.39
CA LEU A 3 14.36 -13.96 -23.18
C LEU A 3 13.98 -13.00 -22.01
N ILE A 4 12.69 -12.69 -21.89
CA ILE A 4 12.12 -11.84 -20.83
C ILE A 4 12.32 -12.49 -19.46
N GLN A 5 12.08 -13.79 -19.32
CA GLN A 5 12.29 -14.52 -18.05
C GLN A 5 13.77 -14.59 -17.65
N ARG A 6 14.69 -14.64 -18.61
CA ARG A 6 16.14 -14.59 -18.34
C ARG A 6 16.61 -13.20 -17.93
N LEU A 7 16.04 -12.15 -18.56
CA LEU A 7 16.31 -10.76 -18.19
C LEU A 7 15.73 -10.42 -16.81
N THR A 8 14.52 -10.86 -16.49
CA THR A 8 13.89 -10.65 -15.19
C THR A 8 14.68 -11.36 -14.08
N LEU A 9 15.11 -12.62 -14.32
CA LEU A 9 15.97 -13.34 -13.38
C LEU A 9 17.33 -12.67 -13.19
N GLY A 10 17.93 -12.19 -14.28
CA GLY A 10 19.20 -11.46 -14.25
C GLY A 10 19.11 -10.15 -13.46
N VAL A 11 18.03 -9.37 -13.66
CA VAL A 11 17.78 -8.13 -12.92
C VAL A 11 17.50 -8.41 -11.43
N LEU A 12 16.73 -9.45 -11.11
CA LEU A 12 16.46 -9.88 -9.74
C LEU A 12 17.74 -10.36 -9.04
N VAL A 13 18.60 -11.10 -9.72
CA VAL A 13 19.90 -11.54 -9.17
C VAL A 13 20.83 -10.34 -8.96
N ILE A 14 20.88 -9.39 -9.89
CA ILE A 14 21.69 -8.17 -9.77
C ILE A 14 21.19 -7.28 -8.63
N LEU A 15 19.87 -7.14 -8.44
CA LEU A 15 19.30 -6.34 -7.37
C LEU A 15 19.45 -6.99 -5.98
N ASN A 16 19.43 -8.32 -5.89
CA ASN A 16 19.60 -9.04 -4.61
C ASN A 16 21.05 -9.25 -4.17
N LEU A 17 22.02 -9.19 -5.11
CA LEU A 17 23.44 -9.29 -4.73
C LEU A 17 24.01 -8.00 -4.11
N ASN A 18 23.21 -6.95 -3.98
CA ASN A 18 23.77 -5.60 -3.96
C ASN A 18 23.56 -4.77 -2.68
N SER A 19 22.91 -5.24 -1.63
CA SER A 19 22.82 -4.38 -0.45
C SER A 19 23.96 -4.55 0.57
N ALA A 20 24.57 -5.71 0.68
CA ALA A 20 25.66 -5.93 1.64
C ALA A 20 27.06 -6.05 0.99
N ALA A 21 27.15 -6.61 -0.22
CA ALA A 21 28.45 -6.82 -0.89
C ALA A 21 28.94 -5.59 -1.70
N ILE A 22 28.03 -4.72 -2.15
CA ILE A 22 28.38 -3.52 -2.96
C ILE A 22 28.88 -2.36 -2.09
N ALA A 23 28.54 -2.35 -0.82
CA ALA A 23 29.07 -1.32 0.09
C ALA A 23 30.60 -1.42 0.30
N GLN A 24 31.24 -2.53 -0.08
CA GLN A 24 32.66 -2.74 0.10
C GLN A 24 33.51 -2.61 -1.17
N ASP A 25 32.92 -2.60 -2.37
CA ASP A 25 33.67 -2.46 -3.64
C ASP A 25 33.27 -1.17 -4.36
N SER A 26 33.80 -0.04 -3.87
CA SER A 26 33.52 1.30 -4.37
C SER A 26 34.12 1.64 -5.77
N ASP A 27 34.85 0.71 -6.38
CA ASP A 27 35.58 0.99 -7.64
C ASP A 27 34.85 0.53 -8.92
N ASN A 28 33.65 -0.01 -8.83
CA ASN A 28 32.91 -0.46 -10.00
C ASN A 28 32.08 0.69 -10.62
N SER A 29 32.56 1.23 -11.74
CA SER A 29 31.94 2.37 -12.44
C SER A 29 30.45 2.15 -12.78
N LEU A 30 30.03 0.91 -13.02
CA LEU A 30 28.65 0.56 -13.30
C LEU A 30 27.76 0.69 -12.05
N VAL A 31 28.27 0.29 -10.89
CA VAL A 31 27.56 0.44 -9.60
C VAL A 31 27.42 1.91 -9.24
N GLN A 32 28.46 2.70 -9.44
CA GLN A 32 28.41 4.16 -9.23
C GLN A 32 27.42 4.83 -10.19
N ALA A 33 27.37 4.44 -11.46
CA ALA A 33 26.40 4.97 -12.42
C ALA A 33 24.96 4.60 -12.06
N LEU A 34 24.72 3.34 -11.63
CA LEU A 34 23.39 2.89 -11.19
C LEU A 34 22.96 3.60 -9.90
N SER A 35 23.84 3.73 -8.93
CA SER A 35 23.54 4.42 -7.67
C SER A 35 23.31 5.91 -7.87
N SER A 36 24.08 6.58 -8.73
CA SER A 36 23.87 7.99 -9.07
C SER A 36 22.55 8.20 -9.82
N GLY A 37 22.19 7.31 -10.74
CA GLY A 37 20.90 7.30 -11.42
C GLY A 37 19.74 7.10 -10.45
N ALA A 38 19.83 6.12 -9.55
CA ALA A 38 18.84 5.86 -8.52
C ALA A 38 18.68 7.07 -7.57
N ASN A 39 19.79 7.68 -7.15
CA ASN A 39 19.76 8.88 -6.31
C ASN A 39 19.14 10.08 -7.04
N SER A 40 19.42 10.26 -8.32
CA SER A 40 18.82 11.33 -9.12
C SER A 40 17.31 11.15 -9.27
N LEU A 41 16.84 9.92 -9.51
CA LEU A 41 15.42 9.58 -9.53
C LEU A 41 14.76 9.81 -8.16
N ASN A 42 15.40 9.36 -7.10
CA ASN A 42 14.91 9.57 -5.74
C ASN A 42 14.80 11.06 -5.40
N ASN A 43 15.83 11.84 -5.70
CA ASN A 43 15.83 13.28 -5.49
C ASN A 43 14.75 13.99 -6.32
N PHE A 44 14.50 13.55 -7.54
CA PHE A 44 13.42 14.07 -8.37
C PHE A 44 12.03 13.71 -7.80
N VAL A 45 11.79 12.44 -7.50
CA VAL A 45 10.48 11.96 -7.00
C VAL A 45 10.15 12.57 -5.65
N PHE A 46 11.12 12.67 -4.76
CA PHE A 46 10.94 13.21 -3.41
C PHE A 46 11.43 14.66 -3.26
N ALA A 47 11.59 15.38 -4.39
CA ALA A 47 11.90 16.80 -4.34
C ALA A 47 10.84 17.55 -3.53
N SER A 48 11.31 18.46 -2.68
CA SER A 48 10.45 19.31 -1.88
C SER A 48 10.14 20.59 -2.65
N VAL A 49 8.89 21.03 -2.54
CA VAL A 49 8.44 22.34 -3.01
C VAL A 49 8.04 23.13 -1.76
N ASP A 50 8.54 24.33 -1.64
CA ASP A 50 8.12 25.23 -0.56
C ASP A 50 6.69 25.73 -0.87
N LEU A 51 5.76 25.34 -0.05
CA LEU A 51 4.37 25.80 -0.06
C LEU A 51 4.08 26.56 1.23
N PHE A 52 4.04 27.87 1.15
CA PHE A 52 3.77 28.75 2.30
C PHE A 52 4.74 28.59 3.48
N GLY A 53 6.03 28.34 3.20
CA GLY A 53 7.06 28.13 4.22
C GLY A 53 7.17 26.68 4.73
N PHE A 54 6.51 25.71 4.06
CA PHE A 54 6.58 24.29 4.38
C PHE A 54 7.16 23.48 3.21
N GLU A 55 8.13 22.64 3.52
CA GLU A 55 8.69 21.69 2.55
C GLU A 55 7.71 20.53 2.31
N VAL A 56 6.95 20.61 1.24
CA VAL A 56 6.03 19.54 0.81
C VAL A 56 6.69 18.77 -0.33
N LYS A 57 6.83 17.46 -0.19
CA LYS A 57 7.25 16.61 -1.32
C LYS A 57 6.17 16.65 -2.39
N TRP A 58 6.51 17.10 -3.59
CA TRP A 58 5.54 17.31 -4.66
C TRP A 58 4.72 16.06 -4.98
N ILE A 59 5.35 14.86 -4.88
CA ILE A 59 4.66 13.58 -5.11
C ILE A 59 3.48 13.35 -4.17
N VAL A 60 3.57 13.84 -2.94
CA VAL A 60 2.49 13.73 -1.95
C VAL A 60 1.29 14.56 -2.38
N GLY A 61 1.52 15.80 -2.79
CA GLY A 61 0.47 16.65 -3.36
C GLY A 61 -0.14 16.07 -4.63
N PHE A 62 0.71 15.51 -5.51
CA PHE A 62 0.28 14.86 -6.74
C PHE A 62 -0.63 13.65 -6.49
N LEU A 63 -0.39 12.88 -5.43
CA LEU A 63 -1.24 11.73 -5.08
C LEU A 63 -2.48 12.13 -4.25
N ALA A 64 -2.35 13.06 -3.30
CA ALA A 64 -3.45 13.46 -2.45
C ALA A 64 -4.50 14.32 -3.17
N LEU A 65 -4.09 15.17 -4.10
CA LEU A 65 -5.02 16.02 -4.85
C LEU A 65 -6.06 15.22 -5.63
N PRO A 66 -5.72 14.18 -6.41
CA PRO A 66 -6.72 13.32 -7.05
C PRO A 66 -7.65 12.62 -6.06
N MET A 67 -7.17 12.21 -4.87
CA MET A 67 -8.02 11.59 -3.85
C MET A 67 -9.15 12.53 -3.44
N ILE A 68 -8.81 13.77 -3.16
CA ILE A 68 -9.77 14.80 -2.76
C ILE A 68 -10.71 15.13 -3.94
N LEU A 69 -10.17 15.44 -5.10
CA LEU A 69 -10.95 15.80 -6.29
C LEU A 69 -11.95 14.70 -6.68
N LEU A 70 -11.51 13.43 -6.68
CA LEU A 70 -12.38 12.31 -7.03
C LEU A 70 -13.45 12.07 -5.96
N THR A 71 -13.18 12.35 -4.70
CA THR A 71 -14.20 12.26 -3.65
C THR A 71 -15.36 13.23 -3.91
N PHE A 72 -15.06 14.46 -4.27
CA PHE A 72 -16.09 15.44 -4.66
C PHE A 72 -16.73 15.08 -6.00
N TYR A 73 -15.94 14.71 -7.00
CA TYR A 73 -16.43 14.36 -8.34
C TYR A 73 -17.42 13.20 -8.33
N PHE A 74 -17.17 12.16 -7.54
CA PHE A 74 -18.06 11.02 -7.37
C PHE A 74 -19.17 11.25 -6.33
N GLY A 75 -19.30 12.44 -5.77
CA GLY A 75 -20.33 12.78 -4.80
C GLY A 75 -20.26 11.90 -3.56
N PHE A 76 -19.08 11.75 -2.97
CA PHE A 76 -18.82 10.96 -1.76
C PHE A 76 -19.26 9.50 -1.92
N ILE A 77 -18.82 8.85 -3.01
CA ILE A 77 -19.11 7.44 -3.29
C ILE A 77 -18.68 6.51 -2.16
N ASN A 78 -17.61 6.84 -1.47
CA ASN A 78 -17.09 6.16 -0.29
C ASN A 78 -18.13 6.04 0.84
N MET A 79 -19.01 7.01 1.02
CA MET A 79 -20.12 6.92 1.98
C MET A 79 -21.34 6.21 1.38
N ARG A 80 -21.73 6.64 0.18
CA ARG A 80 -22.97 6.19 -0.47
C ARG A 80 -22.97 4.71 -0.84
N SER A 81 -21.81 4.18 -1.23
CA SER A 81 -21.68 2.79 -1.68
C SER A 81 -21.15 1.83 -0.62
N PHE A 82 -20.91 2.31 0.61
CA PHE A 82 -20.33 1.51 1.67
C PHE A 82 -21.15 0.24 2.00
N LYS A 83 -22.47 0.39 2.19
CA LYS A 83 -23.35 -0.76 2.41
C LYS A 83 -23.33 -1.74 1.24
N ARG A 84 -23.26 -1.22 0.01
CA ARG A 84 -23.22 -2.04 -1.21
C ARG A 84 -21.92 -2.85 -1.29
N ALA A 85 -20.79 -2.28 -0.84
CA ALA A 85 -19.54 -3.01 -0.77
C ALA A 85 -19.66 -4.28 0.10
N PHE A 86 -20.27 -4.18 1.26
CA PHE A 86 -20.53 -5.32 2.12
C PHE A 86 -21.46 -6.37 1.49
N SER A 87 -22.53 -5.95 0.82
CA SER A 87 -23.44 -6.88 0.11
C SER A 87 -22.71 -7.61 -1.01
N ILE A 88 -21.84 -6.93 -1.76
CA ILE A 88 -21.03 -7.55 -2.80
C ILE A 88 -20.08 -8.59 -2.18
N LEU A 89 -19.38 -8.24 -1.11
CA LEU A 89 -18.45 -9.15 -0.42
C LEU A 89 -19.14 -10.36 0.20
N LYS A 90 -20.40 -10.22 0.65
CA LYS A 90 -21.22 -11.35 1.11
C LYS A 90 -21.65 -12.30 0.00
N GLY A 91 -21.55 -11.84 -1.27
CA GLY A 91 -21.93 -12.64 -2.42
C GLY A 91 -23.34 -12.39 -2.94
N ASP A 92 -24.06 -11.36 -2.46
CA ASP A 92 -25.43 -11.04 -2.91
C ASP A 92 -25.50 -10.75 -4.42
N TYR A 93 -24.38 -10.35 -5.04
CA TYR A 93 -24.26 -10.04 -6.47
C TYR A 93 -23.31 -11.00 -7.19
N ARG A 94 -23.11 -12.20 -6.64
CA ARG A 94 -22.19 -13.17 -7.23
C ARG A 94 -22.77 -13.75 -8.52
N ASP A 95 -21.97 -13.66 -9.57
CA ASP A 95 -22.22 -14.32 -10.86
C ASP A 95 -21.04 -15.27 -11.16
N ASP A 96 -21.29 -16.56 -10.99
CA ASP A 96 -20.26 -17.58 -11.23
C ASP A 96 -19.90 -17.74 -12.71
N LYS A 97 -20.73 -17.23 -13.63
CA LYS A 97 -20.49 -17.22 -15.08
C LYS A 97 -19.74 -15.97 -15.55
N ALA A 98 -19.59 -14.98 -14.68
CA ALA A 98 -18.87 -13.76 -15.02
C ALA A 98 -17.38 -14.07 -15.28
N PRO A 99 -16.76 -13.36 -16.24
CA PRO A 99 -15.36 -13.54 -16.55
C PRO A 99 -14.48 -13.10 -15.37
N GLY A 100 -13.46 -13.91 -15.07
CA GLY A 100 -12.51 -13.67 -13.98
C GLY A 100 -11.99 -14.99 -13.39
N GLU A 101 -10.94 -14.89 -12.57
CA GLU A 101 -10.27 -16.06 -12.00
C GLU A 101 -10.54 -16.23 -10.51
N VAL A 102 -10.76 -15.13 -9.79
CA VAL A 102 -10.88 -15.10 -8.32
C VAL A 102 -12.18 -14.42 -7.90
N THR A 103 -12.69 -14.74 -6.71
CA THR A 103 -13.85 -14.03 -6.17
C THR A 103 -13.48 -12.60 -5.77
N GLN A 104 -14.47 -11.71 -5.67
CA GLN A 104 -14.25 -10.31 -5.25
C GLN A 104 -13.65 -10.22 -3.84
N PHE A 105 -14.04 -11.12 -2.93
CA PHE A 105 -13.43 -11.24 -1.60
C PHE A 105 -11.96 -11.67 -1.68
N GLN A 106 -11.62 -12.60 -2.57
CA GLN A 106 -10.23 -13.01 -2.79
C GLN A 106 -9.39 -11.88 -3.39
N ALA A 107 -9.96 -11.11 -4.32
CA ALA A 107 -9.30 -9.95 -4.91
C ALA A 107 -9.00 -8.89 -3.83
N LEU A 108 -9.98 -8.54 -3.00
CA LEU A 108 -9.79 -7.62 -1.87
C LEU A 108 -8.75 -8.15 -0.88
N SER A 109 -8.82 -9.43 -0.50
CA SER A 109 -7.85 -10.03 0.42
C SER A 109 -6.43 -10.02 -0.16
N THR A 110 -6.30 -10.20 -1.48
CA THR A 110 -5.01 -10.11 -2.15
C THR A 110 -4.47 -8.68 -2.12
N ALA A 111 -5.30 -7.68 -2.39
CA ALA A 111 -4.92 -6.28 -2.29
C ALA A 111 -4.52 -5.91 -0.84
N LEU A 112 -5.33 -6.28 0.14
CA LEU A 112 -5.03 -6.05 1.55
C LEU A 112 -3.76 -6.75 2.03
N SER A 113 -3.38 -7.88 1.45
CA SER A 113 -2.12 -8.54 1.80
C SER A 113 -0.87 -7.73 1.45
N GLY A 114 -1.00 -6.82 0.49
CA GLY A 114 0.07 -5.90 0.12
C GLY A 114 0.12 -4.65 0.99
N THR A 115 -1.04 -4.15 1.43
CA THR A 115 -1.15 -2.88 2.16
C THR A 115 -1.16 -3.07 3.68
N VAL A 116 -1.88 -4.07 4.20
CA VAL A 116 -1.95 -4.33 5.65
C VAL A 116 -0.69 -5.06 6.13
N GLY A 117 0.17 -4.35 6.84
CA GLY A 117 1.43 -4.89 7.33
C GLY A 117 2.17 -3.92 8.24
N LEU A 118 3.49 -3.98 8.22
CA LEU A 118 4.36 -3.06 8.96
C LEU A 118 4.11 -1.59 8.58
N GLY A 119 3.71 -1.32 7.34
CA GLY A 119 3.33 0.01 6.88
C GLY A 119 2.31 0.69 7.79
N ASN A 120 1.31 -0.03 8.27
CA ASN A 120 0.26 0.49 9.15
C ASN A 120 0.75 0.76 10.57
N ILE A 121 1.62 -0.09 11.09
CA ILE A 121 2.15 0.05 12.46
C ILE A 121 3.28 1.08 12.47
N ALA A 122 4.31 0.88 11.66
CA ALA A 122 5.48 1.74 11.60
C ALA A 122 5.15 3.15 11.06
N SER A 123 4.26 3.27 10.05
CA SER A 123 3.84 4.59 9.54
C SER A 123 3.06 5.38 10.57
N VAL A 124 2.18 4.72 11.35
CA VAL A 124 1.43 5.36 12.42
C VAL A 124 2.35 5.81 13.54
N ALA A 125 3.27 4.93 13.97
CA ALA A 125 4.27 5.29 14.98
C ALA A 125 5.13 6.47 14.52
N ALA A 126 5.61 6.44 13.27
CA ALA A 126 6.39 7.54 12.69
C ALA A 126 5.56 8.82 12.47
N ALA A 127 4.26 8.72 12.18
CA ALA A 127 3.38 9.89 12.09
C ALA A 127 3.23 10.55 13.46
N ILE A 128 3.03 9.76 14.51
CA ILE A 128 2.87 10.25 15.88
C ILE A 128 4.19 10.80 16.42
N SER A 129 5.32 10.13 16.19
CA SER A 129 6.62 10.58 16.69
C SER A 129 7.08 11.90 16.06
N VAL A 130 6.77 12.15 14.80
CA VAL A 130 7.18 13.36 14.07
C VAL A 130 6.10 14.43 14.09
N GLY A 131 4.84 14.05 13.92
CA GLY A 131 3.71 14.97 13.76
C GLY A 131 2.82 15.10 15.02
N GLY A 132 3.11 14.36 16.08
CA GLY A 132 2.24 14.23 17.25
C GLY A 132 0.99 13.39 16.99
N PRO A 133 0.22 13.06 18.02
CA PRO A 133 -1.05 12.35 17.93
C PRO A 133 -2.05 12.94 16.93
N GLY A 134 -2.05 14.27 16.74
CA GLY A 134 -2.93 14.96 15.78
C GLY A 134 -2.75 14.55 14.33
N ALA A 135 -1.58 14.01 13.94
CA ALA A 135 -1.35 13.52 12.60
C ALA A 135 -2.32 12.41 12.19
N ILE A 136 -2.79 11.63 13.16
CA ILE A 136 -3.73 10.52 12.91
C ILE A 136 -5.08 11.01 12.42
N PHE A 137 -5.58 12.12 12.95
CA PHE A 137 -6.81 12.74 12.46
C PHE A 137 -6.74 13.01 10.95
N TRP A 138 -5.65 13.62 10.51
CA TRP A 138 -5.44 13.93 9.09
C TRP A 138 -5.18 12.68 8.24
N MET A 139 -4.50 11.66 8.78
CA MET A 139 -4.35 10.37 8.11
C MET A 139 -5.72 9.73 7.82
N ILE A 140 -6.65 9.78 8.76
CA ILE A 140 -8.02 9.26 8.58
C ILE A 140 -8.74 10.03 7.46
N ILE A 141 -8.65 11.36 7.45
CA ILE A 141 -9.26 12.20 6.41
C ILE A 141 -8.71 11.87 5.02
N ILE A 142 -7.41 11.73 4.89
CA ILE A 142 -6.77 11.35 3.61
C ILE A 142 -7.10 9.91 3.23
N GLY A 143 -7.09 8.99 4.19
CA GLY A 143 -7.52 7.60 3.98
C GLY A 143 -8.97 7.50 3.47
N PHE A 144 -9.86 8.34 4.02
CA PHE A 144 -11.23 8.45 3.54
C PHE A 144 -11.29 8.96 2.08
N ALA A 145 -10.50 9.96 1.72
CA ALA A 145 -10.42 10.44 0.35
C ALA A 145 -9.78 9.40 -0.59
N ALA A 146 -8.79 8.63 -0.11
CA ALA A 146 -8.14 7.58 -0.86
C ALA A 146 -9.10 6.46 -1.32
N MET A 147 -10.18 6.21 -0.58
CA MET A 147 -11.23 5.27 -1.00
C MET A 147 -11.77 5.62 -2.39
N SER A 148 -12.02 6.89 -2.67
CA SER A 148 -12.55 7.33 -3.99
C SER A 148 -11.53 7.14 -5.12
N LEU A 149 -10.24 7.30 -4.84
CA LEU A 149 -9.19 7.02 -5.81
C LEU A 149 -9.08 5.52 -6.11
N LYS A 150 -9.08 4.67 -5.06
CA LYS A 150 -9.08 3.20 -5.23
C LYS A 150 -10.29 2.71 -6.02
N PHE A 151 -11.48 3.29 -5.77
CA PHE A 151 -12.67 3.03 -6.58
C PHE A 151 -12.41 3.29 -8.07
N ALA A 152 -11.85 4.46 -8.40
CA ALA A 152 -11.55 4.83 -9.78
C ALA A 152 -10.52 3.89 -10.41
N GLU A 153 -9.41 3.63 -9.71
CA GLU A 153 -8.33 2.74 -10.17
C GLU A 153 -8.84 1.34 -10.48
N CYS A 154 -9.54 0.69 -9.55
CA CYS A 154 -9.99 -0.68 -9.72
C CYS A 154 -11.13 -0.80 -10.75
N THR A 155 -12.00 0.21 -10.84
CA THR A 155 -12.98 0.31 -11.93
C THR A 155 -12.29 0.36 -13.30
N LEU A 156 -11.22 1.16 -13.43
CA LEU A 156 -10.42 1.22 -14.66
C LEU A 156 -9.68 -0.09 -14.91
N GLY A 157 -9.14 -0.73 -13.88
CA GLY A 157 -8.49 -2.03 -13.96
C GLY A 157 -9.39 -3.09 -14.59
N VAL A 158 -10.62 -3.23 -14.10
CA VAL A 158 -11.62 -4.17 -14.65
C VAL A 158 -12.10 -3.73 -16.04
N LYS A 159 -12.25 -2.42 -16.28
CA LYS A 159 -12.70 -1.90 -17.57
C LYS A 159 -11.75 -2.23 -18.72
N TYR A 160 -10.46 -2.16 -18.48
CA TYR A 160 -9.43 -2.29 -19.53
C TYR A 160 -8.66 -3.60 -19.46
N ARG A 161 -9.05 -4.53 -18.58
CA ARG A 161 -8.47 -5.87 -18.51
C ARG A 161 -8.60 -6.64 -19.81
N VAL A 162 -7.74 -7.62 -20.00
CA VAL A 162 -7.78 -8.57 -21.12
C VAL A 162 -8.18 -9.93 -20.57
N ILE A 163 -9.15 -10.54 -21.21
CA ILE A 163 -9.46 -11.96 -20.99
C ILE A 163 -8.75 -12.71 -22.09
N ASN A 164 -7.80 -13.56 -21.72
CA ASN A 164 -7.02 -14.35 -22.64
C ASN A 164 -7.82 -15.56 -23.14
N GLU A 165 -7.33 -16.22 -24.19
CA GLU A 165 -8.00 -17.38 -24.81
C GLU A 165 -8.12 -18.58 -23.84
N ASP A 166 -7.19 -18.70 -22.90
CA ASP A 166 -7.18 -19.72 -21.83
C ASP A 166 -8.10 -19.36 -20.64
N GLY A 167 -8.82 -18.23 -20.72
CA GLY A 167 -9.69 -17.73 -19.66
C GLY A 167 -8.96 -16.97 -18.55
N SER A 168 -7.65 -16.89 -18.58
CA SER A 168 -6.87 -16.09 -17.64
C SER A 168 -7.09 -14.60 -17.88
N VAL A 169 -6.86 -13.77 -16.82
CA VAL A 169 -7.08 -12.33 -16.89
C VAL A 169 -5.77 -11.58 -16.74
N SER A 170 -5.48 -10.72 -17.69
CA SER A 170 -4.36 -9.80 -17.64
C SER A 170 -4.87 -8.38 -17.41
N GLY A 171 -4.42 -7.74 -16.34
CA GLY A 171 -4.89 -6.40 -15.95
C GLY A 171 -3.84 -5.63 -15.16
N GLY A 172 -4.19 -4.42 -14.79
CA GLY A 172 -3.31 -3.53 -14.04
C GLY A 172 -3.06 -2.20 -14.74
N PRO A 173 -2.20 -1.34 -14.16
CA PRO A 173 -1.97 0.00 -14.69
C PRO A 173 -1.48 0.04 -16.13
N MET A 174 -0.60 -0.88 -16.52
CA MET A 174 -0.10 -0.94 -17.89
C MET A 174 -1.24 -1.09 -18.91
N TYR A 175 -2.29 -1.86 -18.56
CA TYR A 175 -3.43 -2.09 -19.48
C TYR A 175 -4.36 -0.89 -19.58
N TYR A 176 -4.71 -0.24 -18.47
CA TYR A 176 -5.58 0.92 -18.55
C TYR A 176 -4.86 2.17 -19.08
N LEU A 177 -3.56 2.30 -18.86
CA LEU A 177 -2.77 3.37 -19.47
C LEU A 177 -2.71 3.19 -21.00
N GLU A 178 -2.34 2.01 -21.48
CA GLU A 178 -2.24 1.78 -22.92
C GLU A 178 -3.62 1.88 -23.60
N ARG A 179 -4.60 1.11 -23.14
CA ARG A 179 -5.92 1.01 -23.78
C ARG A 179 -6.80 2.23 -23.55
N GLY A 180 -6.74 2.81 -22.34
CA GLY A 180 -7.53 3.96 -21.99
C GLY A 180 -7.11 5.22 -22.74
N LEU A 181 -5.79 5.46 -22.88
CA LEU A 181 -5.27 6.57 -23.65
C LEU A 181 -5.39 6.33 -25.16
N LYS A 182 -5.23 5.10 -25.63
CA LYS A 182 -5.49 4.76 -27.04
C LYS A 182 -6.92 5.05 -27.44
N ALA A 183 -7.90 4.75 -26.59
CA ALA A 183 -9.31 5.05 -26.82
C ALA A 183 -9.62 6.56 -26.93
N ARG A 184 -8.71 7.40 -26.42
CA ARG A 184 -8.78 8.87 -26.50
C ARG A 184 -7.88 9.48 -27.60
N GLY A 185 -7.31 8.65 -28.48
CA GLY A 185 -6.41 9.09 -29.55
C GLY A 185 -4.94 9.26 -29.13
N TRP A 186 -4.58 9.03 -27.87
CA TRP A 186 -3.24 9.21 -27.34
C TRP A 186 -2.46 7.90 -27.19
N GLY A 187 -2.58 7.02 -28.21
CA GLY A 187 -2.04 5.67 -28.15
C GLY A 187 -0.52 5.58 -27.92
N LYS A 188 0.27 6.49 -28.55
CA LYS A 188 1.74 6.52 -28.36
C LYS A 188 2.08 6.85 -26.90
N LEU A 189 1.45 7.88 -26.32
CA LEU A 189 1.65 8.27 -24.94
C LEU A 189 1.23 7.13 -23.99
N GLY A 190 0.08 6.51 -24.26
CA GLY A 190 -0.42 5.39 -23.46
C GLY A 190 0.55 4.21 -23.42
N LYS A 191 1.12 3.85 -24.57
CA LYS A 191 2.11 2.78 -24.68
C LYS A 191 3.42 3.13 -23.93
N THR A 192 3.91 4.36 -24.07
CA THR A 192 5.11 4.80 -23.36
C THR A 192 4.90 4.75 -21.85
N LEU A 193 3.78 5.30 -21.34
CA LEU A 193 3.48 5.28 -19.91
C LEU A 193 3.27 3.86 -19.37
N ALA A 194 2.64 2.97 -20.14
CA ALA A 194 2.48 1.57 -19.75
C ALA A 194 3.82 0.84 -19.59
N TRP A 195 4.74 1.03 -20.53
CA TRP A 195 6.09 0.48 -20.44
C TRP A 195 6.90 1.08 -19.30
N SER A 196 6.84 2.41 -19.12
CA SER A 196 7.50 3.09 -18.00
C SER A 196 7.00 2.56 -16.67
N TYR A 197 5.66 2.40 -16.51
CA TYR A 197 5.09 1.82 -15.31
C TYR A 197 5.59 0.38 -15.07
N ALA A 198 5.53 -0.48 -16.08
CA ALA A 198 5.96 -1.86 -15.96
C ALA A 198 7.44 -1.97 -15.55
N LEU A 199 8.30 -1.13 -16.12
CA LEU A 199 9.73 -1.11 -15.79
C LEU A 199 9.98 -0.61 -14.35
N LEU A 200 9.30 0.46 -13.94
CA LEU A 200 9.46 1.04 -12.60
C LEU A 200 8.80 0.19 -11.50
N ALA A 201 7.80 -0.62 -11.85
CA ALA A 201 7.17 -1.54 -10.91
C ALA A 201 8.09 -2.72 -10.53
N ILE A 202 9.03 -3.13 -11.38
CA ILE A 202 9.92 -4.28 -11.10
C ILE A 202 10.70 -4.10 -9.79
N PRO A 203 11.39 -2.98 -9.53
CA PRO A 203 12.09 -2.77 -8.26
C PRO A 203 11.15 -2.75 -7.04
N SER A 204 9.92 -2.26 -7.21
CA SER A 204 8.95 -2.18 -6.10
C SER A 204 8.44 -3.56 -5.65
N LEU A 205 8.60 -4.59 -6.47
CA LEU A 205 8.25 -5.97 -6.11
C LEU A 205 9.21 -6.57 -5.07
N THR A 206 10.37 -5.95 -4.85
CA THR A 206 11.32 -6.40 -3.83
C THR A 206 10.89 -5.90 -2.46
N GLN A 207 10.25 -6.74 -1.67
CA GLN A 207 9.78 -6.40 -0.31
C GLN A 207 10.92 -6.45 0.73
N ILE A 208 12.08 -5.91 0.37
CA ILE A 208 13.30 -5.97 1.20
C ILE A 208 13.08 -5.31 2.56
N ALA A 209 12.48 -4.12 2.57
CA ALA A 209 12.23 -3.38 3.80
C ALA A 209 11.31 -4.13 4.76
N GLN A 210 10.23 -4.75 4.27
CA GLN A 210 9.30 -5.52 5.11
C GLN A 210 9.95 -6.79 5.66
N THR A 211 10.76 -7.48 4.85
CA THR A 211 11.48 -8.68 5.29
C THR A 211 12.52 -8.32 6.35
N ASN A 212 13.26 -7.24 6.15
CA ASN A 212 14.26 -6.76 7.12
C ASN A 212 13.61 -6.38 8.46
N GLN A 213 12.55 -5.57 8.43
CA GLN A 213 11.83 -5.19 9.65
C GLN A 213 11.18 -6.37 10.37
N SER A 214 10.73 -7.38 9.62
CA SER A 214 10.22 -8.63 10.22
C SER A 214 11.33 -9.40 10.92
N TYR A 215 12.54 -9.41 10.37
CA TYR A 215 13.71 -9.99 11.02
C TYR A 215 14.10 -9.20 12.27
N GLU A 216 14.14 -7.88 12.22
CA GLU A 216 14.43 -7.02 13.37
C GLU A 216 13.44 -7.23 14.52
N ALA A 217 12.15 -7.39 14.21
CA ALA A 217 11.14 -7.74 15.21
C ALA A 217 11.42 -9.11 15.85
N LEU A 218 11.87 -10.10 15.07
CA LEU A 218 12.27 -11.41 15.58
C LEU A 218 13.48 -11.30 16.50
N VAL A 219 14.51 -10.53 16.11
CA VAL A 219 15.70 -10.26 16.93
C VAL A 219 15.32 -9.60 18.25
N THR A 220 14.41 -8.62 18.22
CA THR A 220 13.94 -7.93 19.42
C THR A 220 13.30 -8.90 20.43
N ILE A 221 12.59 -9.94 19.95
CA ILE A 221 11.94 -10.93 20.82
C ILE A 221 12.91 -12.02 21.28
N THR A 222 13.79 -12.49 20.38
CA THR A 222 14.66 -13.65 20.64
C THR A 222 16.02 -13.28 21.19
N GLY A 223 16.48 -12.05 20.97
CA GLY A 223 17.85 -11.60 21.26
C GLY A 223 18.93 -12.22 20.35
N ILE A 224 18.52 -12.97 19.33
CA ILE A 224 19.46 -13.68 18.44
C ILE A 224 19.68 -12.84 17.17
N ASP A 225 20.85 -12.21 17.08
CA ASP A 225 21.28 -11.51 15.87
C ASP A 225 22.63 -12.06 15.41
N SER A 226 22.60 -12.80 14.31
CA SER A 226 23.79 -13.35 13.68
C SER A 226 23.58 -13.48 12.17
N LEU A 227 24.66 -13.49 11.40
CA LEU A 227 24.57 -13.70 9.95
C LEU A 227 23.84 -15.01 9.60
N THR A 228 24.04 -16.05 10.39
CA THR A 228 23.39 -17.35 10.19
C THR A 228 21.88 -17.25 10.41
N SER A 229 21.42 -16.53 11.44
CA SER A 229 19.98 -16.32 11.69
C SER A 229 19.35 -15.41 10.62
N GLN A 230 20.05 -14.39 10.13
CA GLN A 230 19.60 -13.54 9.02
C GLN A 230 19.39 -14.34 7.74
N LEU A 231 20.41 -15.13 7.35
CA LEU A 231 20.32 -15.99 6.17
C LEU A 231 19.25 -17.07 6.32
N GLY A 232 19.16 -17.71 7.49
CA GLY A 232 18.14 -18.72 7.79
C GLY A 232 16.74 -18.17 7.68
N PHE A 233 16.48 -16.99 8.25
CA PHE A 233 15.20 -16.31 8.16
C PHE A 233 14.88 -15.91 6.70
N GLY A 234 15.84 -15.32 6.00
CA GLY A 234 15.68 -14.93 4.59
C GLY A 234 15.34 -16.12 3.68
N ILE A 235 16.05 -17.24 3.83
CA ILE A 235 15.76 -18.48 3.08
C ILE A 235 14.38 -19.03 3.44
N PHE A 236 14.00 -19.05 4.71
CA PHE A 236 12.70 -19.50 5.17
C PHE A 236 11.56 -18.67 4.53
N VAL A 237 11.65 -17.35 4.59
CA VAL A 237 10.64 -16.44 3.98
C VAL A 237 10.61 -16.61 2.46
N ALA A 238 11.76 -16.74 1.80
CA ALA A 238 11.84 -16.94 0.36
C ALA A 238 11.17 -18.26 -0.07
N LEU A 239 11.37 -19.34 0.65
CA LEU A 239 10.74 -20.64 0.37
C LEU A 239 9.22 -20.58 0.58
N LEU A 240 8.75 -19.98 1.67
CA LEU A 240 7.31 -19.79 1.91
C LEU A 240 6.67 -18.98 0.78
N THR A 241 7.30 -17.89 0.38
CA THR A 241 6.83 -17.02 -0.70
C THR A 241 6.82 -17.77 -2.04
N ALA A 242 7.88 -18.53 -2.34
CA ALA A 242 7.98 -19.31 -3.56
C ALA A 242 6.84 -20.33 -3.70
N VAL A 243 6.52 -21.06 -2.63
CA VAL A 243 5.40 -22.03 -2.61
C VAL A 243 4.07 -21.38 -2.98
N VAL A 244 3.84 -20.14 -2.52
CA VAL A 244 2.59 -19.42 -2.80
C VAL A 244 2.57 -18.87 -4.24
N ILE A 245 3.70 -18.29 -4.70
CA ILE A 245 3.78 -17.60 -6.00
C ILE A 245 3.79 -18.58 -7.18
N VAL A 246 4.43 -19.75 -7.05
CA VAL A 246 4.55 -20.74 -8.13
C VAL A 246 3.18 -21.18 -8.68
N GLY A 247 2.14 -21.19 -7.84
CA GLY A 247 0.77 -21.52 -8.26
C GLY A 247 0.02 -20.37 -8.96
N GLY A 248 0.69 -19.23 -9.22
CA GLY A 248 0.09 -18.07 -9.88
C GLY A 248 -0.94 -17.33 -9.04
N LEU A 249 -1.69 -16.43 -9.68
CA LEU A 249 -2.62 -15.53 -9.02
C LEU A 249 -3.70 -16.26 -8.20
N THR A 250 -4.25 -17.35 -8.71
CA THR A 250 -5.28 -18.14 -8.02
C THR A 250 -4.77 -18.79 -6.74
N SER A 251 -3.49 -19.20 -6.71
CA SER A 251 -2.83 -19.71 -5.51
C SER A 251 -2.64 -18.59 -4.48
N ILE A 252 -2.11 -17.45 -4.92
CA ILE A 252 -1.95 -16.27 -4.07
C ILE A 252 -3.28 -15.90 -3.44
N ALA A 253 -4.35 -15.77 -4.24
CA ALA A 253 -5.67 -15.39 -3.78
C ALA A 253 -6.29 -16.39 -2.78
N LYS A 254 -6.04 -17.70 -2.96
CA LYS A 254 -6.47 -18.73 -2.00
C LYS A 254 -5.76 -18.61 -0.64
N VAL A 255 -4.48 -18.31 -0.65
CA VAL A 255 -3.69 -18.16 0.58
C VAL A 255 -4.06 -16.85 1.28
N THR A 256 -4.06 -15.74 0.56
CA THR A 256 -4.33 -14.41 1.12
C THR A 256 -5.74 -14.29 1.68
N SER A 257 -6.75 -14.93 1.05
CA SER A 257 -8.13 -14.94 1.54
C SER A 257 -8.33 -15.63 2.90
N LYS A 258 -7.36 -16.43 3.34
CA LYS A 258 -7.33 -17.03 4.68
C LYS A 258 -6.37 -16.29 5.61
N LEU A 259 -5.18 -15.96 5.09
CA LEU A 259 -4.10 -15.35 5.87
C LEU A 259 -4.48 -13.95 6.35
N VAL A 260 -5.03 -13.09 5.47
CA VAL A 260 -5.34 -11.69 5.81
C VAL A 260 -6.42 -11.58 6.89
N PRO A 261 -7.58 -12.26 6.80
CA PRO A 261 -8.55 -12.23 7.89
C PRO A 261 -8.00 -12.78 9.20
N THR A 262 -7.19 -13.83 9.15
CA THR A 262 -6.57 -14.43 10.35
C THR A 262 -5.59 -13.45 11.00
N MET A 263 -4.72 -12.83 10.21
CA MET A 263 -3.77 -11.81 10.67
C MET A 263 -4.51 -10.61 11.27
N ALA A 264 -5.52 -10.10 10.56
CA ALA A 264 -6.34 -9.00 11.05
C ALA A 264 -7.04 -9.35 12.36
N PHE A 265 -7.59 -10.56 12.49
CA PHE A 265 -8.23 -11.03 13.70
C PHE A 265 -7.27 -11.07 14.91
N ILE A 266 -6.07 -11.64 14.72
CA ILE A 266 -5.04 -11.70 15.77
C ILE A 266 -4.63 -10.29 16.19
N TYR A 267 -4.34 -9.42 15.21
CA TYR A 267 -3.94 -8.04 15.46
C TYR A 267 -5.04 -7.25 16.21
N LEU A 268 -6.27 -7.31 15.70
CA LEU A 268 -7.40 -6.60 16.30
C LEU A 268 -7.69 -7.11 17.71
N THR A 269 -7.62 -8.42 17.93
CA THR A 269 -7.84 -9.01 19.26
C THR A 269 -6.78 -8.49 20.24
N ALA A 270 -5.51 -8.51 19.88
CA ALA A 270 -4.44 -8.03 20.73
C ALA A 270 -4.58 -6.52 21.04
N ALA A 271 -4.81 -5.71 20.01
CA ALA A 271 -4.95 -4.26 20.14
C ALA A 271 -6.20 -3.88 20.95
N LEU A 272 -7.35 -4.52 20.69
CA LEU A 272 -8.58 -4.29 21.44
C LEU A 272 -8.45 -4.74 22.90
N THR A 273 -7.72 -5.81 23.18
CA THR A 273 -7.42 -6.21 24.56
C THR A 273 -6.70 -5.10 25.30
N ILE A 274 -5.66 -4.49 24.71
CA ILE A 274 -4.92 -3.37 25.31
C ILE A 274 -5.87 -2.18 25.55
N ILE A 275 -6.69 -1.83 24.55
CA ILE A 275 -7.63 -0.72 24.63
C ILE A 275 -8.66 -0.95 25.73
N ILE A 276 -9.21 -2.16 25.86
CA ILE A 276 -10.18 -2.53 26.88
C ILE A 276 -9.56 -2.47 28.29
N MET A 277 -8.35 -3.00 28.43
CA MET A 277 -7.62 -2.92 29.71
C MET A 277 -7.35 -1.47 30.18
N HIS A 278 -7.28 -0.52 29.24
CA HIS A 278 -7.06 0.89 29.50
C HIS A 278 -8.27 1.75 29.07
N ALA A 279 -9.49 1.22 29.19
CA ALA A 279 -10.70 1.87 28.67
C ALA A 279 -10.93 3.29 29.21
N SER A 280 -10.50 3.56 30.44
CA SER A 280 -10.57 4.91 31.05
C SER A 280 -9.70 5.96 30.35
N ALA A 281 -8.63 5.54 29.65
CA ALA A 281 -7.73 6.43 28.92
C ALA A 281 -8.23 6.72 27.48
N VAL A 282 -9.16 5.94 26.95
CA VAL A 282 -9.65 6.05 25.57
C VAL A 282 -10.24 7.45 25.27
N PRO A 283 -11.13 8.01 26.09
CA PRO A 283 -11.66 9.36 25.83
C PRO A 283 -10.58 10.43 25.77
N ALA A 284 -9.59 10.35 26.68
CA ALA A 284 -8.44 11.26 26.69
C ALA A 284 -7.58 11.13 25.43
N ALA A 285 -7.33 9.90 24.97
CA ALA A 285 -6.58 9.64 23.74
C ALA A 285 -7.27 10.25 22.51
N PHE A 286 -8.58 10.08 22.36
CA PHE A 286 -9.35 10.73 21.29
C PHE A 286 -9.30 12.26 21.41
N ALA A 287 -9.46 12.81 22.61
CA ALA A 287 -9.35 14.25 22.84
C ALA A 287 -7.98 14.77 22.43
N THR A 288 -6.89 14.08 22.79
CA THR A 288 -5.52 14.43 22.40
C THR A 288 -5.37 14.40 20.88
N ILE A 289 -5.79 13.33 20.19
CA ILE A 289 -5.75 13.23 18.73
C ILE A 289 -6.49 14.40 18.08
N PHE A 290 -7.68 14.74 18.57
CA PHE A 290 -8.49 15.80 17.99
C PHE A 290 -7.92 17.19 18.27
N THR A 291 -7.53 17.48 19.52
CA THR A 291 -6.99 18.80 19.87
C THR A 291 -5.66 19.07 19.20
N GLU A 292 -4.75 18.10 19.19
CA GLU A 292 -3.45 18.27 18.55
C GLU A 292 -3.51 18.31 17.02
N ALA A 293 -4.60 17.82 16.41
CA ALA A 293 -4.79 17.97 14.97
C ALA A 293 -4.89 19.44 14.52
N PHE A 294 -5.37 20.32 15.38
CA PHE A 294 -5.61 21.74 15.08
C PHE A 294 -4.70 22.71 15.86
N THR A 295 -4.06 22.21 16.92
CA THR A 295 -3.14 22.99 17.76
C THR A 295 -1.80 22.26 17.94
N PRO A 296 -1.10 21.89 16.85
CA PRO A 296 0.15 21.16 16.95
C PRO A 296 1.25 22.04 17.56
N GLN A 297 2.11 21.41 18.35
CA GLN A 297 3.23 22.08 18.99
C GLN A 297 4.17 22.70 17.95
N ALA A 298 4.77 23.84 18.29
CA ALA A 298 5.54 24.69 17.39
C ALA A 298 6.77 24.03 16.71
N GLY A 299 7.19 22.85 17.16
CA GLY A 299 8.35 22.14 16.63
C GLY A 299 8.18 21.49 15.25
N VAL A 300 6.95 21.31 14.76
CA VAL A 300 6.63 20.55 13.54
C VAL A 300 6.15 21.45 12.38
N GLY A 301 6.34 22.75 12.46
CA GLY A 301 5.85 23.67 11.42
C GLY A 301 4.35 24.00 11.52
N GLY A 302 3.74 23.83 12.68
CA GLY A 302 2.32 24.11 12.90
C GLY A 302 1.38 23.09 12.25
N MET A 303 0.11 23.42 12.16
CA MET A 303 -0.94 22.55 11.61
C MET A 303 -0.64 22.04 10.18
N LEU A 304 -0.07 22.91 9.33
CA LEU A 304 0.26 22.53 7.95
C LEU A 304 1.35 21.45 7.88
N GLY A 305 2.38 21.56 8.75
CA GLY A 305 3.42 20.53 8.85
C GLY A 305 2.84 19.15 9.24
N VAL A 306 1.93 19.12 10.20
CA VAL A 306 1.25 17.88 10.62
C VAL A 306 0.40 17.30 9.49
N ILE A 307 -0.34 18.14 8.74
CA ILE A 307 -1.11 17.69 7.58
C ILE A 307 -0.19 17.05 6.53
N VAL A 308 0.96 17.67 6.23
CA VAL A 308 1.92 17.14 5.25
C VAL A 308 2.47 15.78 5.68
N ILE A 309 2.85 15.63 6.95
CA ILE A 309 3.31 14.36 7.51
C ILE A 309 2.20 13.31 7.40
N ALA A 310 1.00 13.66 7.82
CA ALA A 310 -0.17 12.78 7.75
C ALA A 310 -0.48 12.34 6.31
N MET A 311 -0.41 13.26 5.33
CA MET A 311 -0.58 12.95 3.91
C MET A 311 0.47 11.97 3.43
N GLN A 312 1.76 12.19 3.75
CA GLN A 312 2.84 11.28 3.36
C GLN A 312 2.59 9.87 3.90
N ARG A 313 2.20 9.76 5.16
CA ARG A 313 1.97 8.48 5.82
C ARG A 313 0.69 7.78 5.35
N ALA A 314 -0.39 8.52 5.11
CA ALA A 314 -1.62 7.98 4.56
C ALA A 314 -1.45 7.46 3.13
N VAL A 315 -0.75 8.19 2.27
CA VAL A 315 -0.43 7.74 0.90
C VAL A 315 0.42 6.48 0.93
N TYR A 316 1.40 6.42 1.83
CA TYR A 316 2.25 5.24 2.00
C TYR A 316 1.46 4.02 2.50
N SER A 317 0.53 4.21 3.45
CA SER A 317 -0.32 3.14 3.98
C SER A 317 -1.31 2.64 2.93
N THR A 318 -2.05 3.54 2.28
CA THR A 318 -3.12 3.15 1.34
C THR A 318 -2.64 2.65 0.00
N GLU A 319 -1.41 2.99 -0.41
CA GLU A 319 -0.90 2.79 -1.79
C GLU A 319 -1.85 3.32 -2.87
N ALA A 320 -2.81 4.19 -2.53
CA ALA A 320 -3.76 4.72 -3.50
C ALA A 320 -3.04 5.68 -4.48
N GLY A 321 -3.31 5.52 -5.77
CA GLY A 321 -2.63 6.25 -6.84
C GLY A 321 -1.42 5.50 -7.42
N LEU A 322 -0.94 4.43 -6.77
CA LEU A 322 0.17 3.63 -7.28
C LEU A 322 -0.27 2.56 -8.30
N GLY A 323 -1.57 2.23 -8.32
CA GLY A 323 -2.13 1.25 -9.24
C GLY A 323 -1.91 -0.21 -8.86
N SER A 324 -1.16 -0.51 -7.79
CA SER A 324 -0.87 -1.88 -7.32
C SER A 324 -2.13 -2.70 -7.07
N ALA A 325 -3.14 -2.13 -6.44
CA ALA A 325 -4.43 -2.77 -6.18
C ALA A 325 -5.14 -3.23 -7.44
N THR A 326 -4.96 -2.54 -8.56
CA THR A 326 -5.63 -2.93 -9.81
C THR A 326 -5.15 -4.27 -10.35
N MET A 327 -3.93 -4.69 -10.05
CA MET A 327 -3.42 -6.01 -10.41
C MET A 327 -4.14 -7.13 -9.65
N ALA A 328 -4.48 -6.89 -8.38
CA ALA A 328 -5.23 -7.83 -7.56
C ALA A 328 -6.73 -7.85 -7.90
N HIS A 329 -7.31 -6.69 -8.23
CA HIS A 329 -8.74 -6.54 -8.50
C HIS A 329 -9.15 -6.85 -9.94
N SER A 330 -8.26 -6.66 -10.92
CA SER A 330 -8.58 -6.92 -12.33
C SER A 330 -9.06 -8.36 -12.61
N PRO A 331 -8.53 -9.41 -11.96
CA PRO A 331 -8.96 -10.79 -12.18
C PRO A 331 -10.24 -11.19 -11.44
N ALA A 332 -10.88 -10.28 -10.70
CA ALA A 332 -12.10 -10.58 -9.98
C ALA A 332 -13.24 -11.02 -10.92
N LYS A 333 -13.99 -12.04 -10.52
CA LYS A 333 -15.18 -12.52 -11.23
C LYS A 333 -16.30 -11.49 -11.13
N THR A 334 -16.46 -10.70 -12.18
CA THR A 334 -17.54 -9.72 -12.28
C THR A 334 -17.80 -9.34 -13.73
N GLY A 335 -19.07 -9.18 -14.09
CA GLY A 335 -19.50 -8.55 -15.33
C GLY A 335 -19.60 -7.03 -15.20
N GLU A 336 -19.70 -6.53 -13.96
CA GLU A 336 -19.95 -5.12 -13.64
C GLU A 336 -18.65 -4.45 -13.15
N ARG A 337 -18.11 -3.56 -13.96
CA ARG A 337 -16.82 -2.86 -13.69
C ARG A 337 -16.85 -2.05 -12.40
N VAL A 338 -17.99 -1.39 -12.15
CA VAL A 338 -18.22 -0.53 -10.99
C VAL A 338 -18.33 -1.36 -9.70
N SER A 339 -18.82 -2.58 -9.79
CA SER A 339 -18.94 -3.50 -8.64
C SER A 339 -17.60 -3.74 -7.98
N GLU A 340 -16.56 -4.00 -8.76
CA GLU A 340 -15.21 -4.22 -8.22
C GLU A 340 -14.57 -2.94 -7.67
N GLY A 341 -14.84 -1.79 -8.31
CA GLY A 341 -14.45 -0.50 -7.75
C GLY A 341 -15.07 -0.23 -6.38
N ILE A 342 -16.35 -0.62 -6.20
CA ILE A 342 -17.04 -0.50 -4.92
C ILE A 342 -16.40 -1.41 -3.86
N VAL A 343 -15.98 -2.62 -4.22
CA VAL A 343 -15.24 -3.51 -3.32
C VAL A 343 -13.90 -2.89 -2.92
N ALA A 344 -13.19 -2.28 -3.85
CA ALA A 344 -11.90 -1.64 -3.59
C ALA A 344 -11.97 -0.44 -2.63
N LEU A 345 -13.15 0.17 -2.42
CA LEU A 345 -13.35 1.17 -1.36
C LEU A 345 -13.01 0.61 0.04
N MET A 346 -13.20 -0.70 0.24
CA MET A 346 -12.96 -1.33 1.53
C MET A 346 -11.48 -1.44 1.89
N GLU A 347 -10.59 -1.36 0.92
CA GLU A 347 -9.15 -1.47 1.15
C GLU A 347 -8.63 -0.31 2.02
N PRO A 348 -8.71 0.99 1.65
CA PRO A 348 -8.28 2.08 2.52
C PRO A 348 -9.12 2.19 3.81
N PHE A 349 -10.39 1.76 3.77
CA PHE A 349 -11.23 1.74 4.95
C PHE A 349 -10.66 0.78 6.01
N ILE A 350 -10.39 -0.46 5.65
CA ILE A 350 -9.86 -1.47 6.57
C ILE A 350 -8.44 -1.10 6.98
N ASP A 351 -7.60 -0.80 6.00
CA ASP A 351 -6.19 -0.51 6.17
C ASP A 351 -5.94 0.75 7.02
N THR A 352 -6.43 1.89 6.57
CA THR A 352 -6.08 3.18 7.16
C THR A 352 -7.10 3.65 8.21
N ILE A 353 -8.41 3.55 7.92
CA ILE A 353 -9.40 4.06 8.86
C ILE A 353 -9.53 3.14 10.07
N VAL A 354 -9.55 1.82 9.89
CA VAL A 354 -9.71 0.88 11.01
C VAL A 354 -8.38 0.55 11.65
N ILE A 355 -7.45 -0.05 10.92
CA ILE A 355 -6.20 -0.59 11.48
C ILE A 355 -5.30 0.51 12.00
N CYS A 356 -5.07 1.58 11.22
CA CYS A 356 -4.20 2.68 11.69
C CYS A 356 -4.81 3.46 12.86
N THR A 357 -6.15 3.60 12.94
CA THR A 357 -6.79 4.23 14.10
C THR A 357 -6.61 3.40 15.37
N ILE A 358 -6.78 2.09 15.27
CA ILE A 358 -6.58 1.17 16.40
C ILE A 358 -5.11 1.16 16.83
N ALA A 359 -4.16 1.12 15.87
CA ALA A 359 -2.74 1.24 16.15
C ALA A 359 -2.42 2.56 16.90
N ALA A 360 -2.96 3.66 16.41
CA ALA A 360 -2.76 4.97 17.02
C ALA A 360 -3.29 5.04 18.45
N LEU A 361 -4.49 4.51 18.70
CA LEU A 361 -5.05 4.47 20.05
C LEU A 361 -4.15 3.69 21.01
N VAL A 362 -3.62 2.54 20.58
CA VAL A 362 -2.67 1.77 21.40
C VAL A 362 -1.42 2.58 21.70
N ILE A 363 -0.84 3.25 20.71
CA ILE A 363 0.38 4.07 20.88
C ILE A 363 0.11 5.26 21.80
N VAL A 364 -1.01 5.97 21.63
CA VAL A 364 -1.35 7.14 22.42
C VAL A 364 -1.69 6.76 23.86
N ILE A 365 -2.46 5.69 24.07
CA ILE A 365 -2.84 5.19 25.39
C ILE A 365 -1.61 4.68 26.17
N SER A 366 -0.69 3.99 25.50
CA SER A 366 0.53 3.47 26.14
C SER A 366 1.55 4.56 26.46
N GLY A 367 1.44 5.75 25.87
CA GLY A 367 2.44 6.82 26.01
C GLY A 367 3.79 6.49 25.37
N ALA A 368 3.88 5.44 24.54
CA ALA A 368 5.14 4.97 23.95
C ALA A 368 5.84 5.99 23.03
N TYR A 369 5.13 7.04 22.63
CA TYR A 369 5.68 8.14 21.82
C TYR A 369 6.29 9.28 22.67
N ILE A 370 6.11 9.27 23.98
CA ILE A 370 6.62 10.29 24.89
C ILE A 370 8.00 9.85 25.38
N GLY A 371 9.07 10.44 24.87
CA GLY A 371 10.45 10.17 25.32
C GLY A 371 11.26 9.28 24.38
N GLY A 372 10.83 9.09 23.13
CA GLY A 372 11.62 8.48 22.05
C GLY A 372 12.53 9.48 21.35
#